data_622e3bb8bef0d8f4309e81c1e09e4cac
#
_entry.id   622e3bb8bef0d8f4309e81c1e09e4cac
#
_cell.length_a   1.000
_cell.length_b   1.000
_cell.length_c   1.000
_cell.angle_alpha   90.00
_cell.angle_beta   90.00
_cell.angle_gamma   90.00
#
_symmetry.space_group_name_H-M   'P 1'
#
loop_
_entity.id
_entity.type
_entity.pdbx_description
1 polymer ?
#
loop_
_entity_poly.entity_id
_entity_poly.type
_entity_poly.pdbx_seq_one_letter_code
_entity_poly.pdbx_strand_id
1 'polypeptide(L)'
;MFCCYSAIANYTQRVVSTSLSATEVNHALRFLVHFIGDIHQPLHDEALEVGGNDIDVTFAGAATNLHHIWDTEIPEKYTGGYALSDAKAWAKNLNSAVNSGIYASSAASWIKGLDVTDPFTTTLGWASEANAYVCSTVIPQGQAAVESVDLSGAYYNKAISVVELQIARAGVRLAAYLDAVAKNQKVLAKRLVLDEVDLSGADFLPESRPLSKAKLVREAVGYGCKH
;
A
#
# COMPACT_ATOMS: atom_id res chain seq x y z
N MET A 1 15.47 10.76 -5.35
CA MET A 1 14.37 9.80 -5.13
C MET A 1 13.28 10.53 -4.33
N PHE A 2 12.10 10.76 -4.93
CA PHE A 2 10.98 11.31 -4.16
C PHE A 2 10.39 10.13 -3.39
N CYS A 3 10.59 10.12 -2.07
CA CYS A 3 10.00 9.08 -1.23
C CYS A 3 8.49 9.27 -1.13
N CYS A 4 7.74 8.16 -0.98
CA CYS A 4 6.27 8.18 -0.89
C CYS A 4 5.73 9.16 0.17
N TYR A 5 6.41 9.34 1.31
CA TYR A 5 6.00 10.29 2.34
C TYR A 5 6.06 11.76 1.89
N SER A 6 7.02 12.15 1.03
CA SER A 6 7.07 13.49 0.44
C SER A 6 5.91 13.70 -0.55
N ALA A 7 5.55 12.67 -1.29
CA ALA A 7 4.39 12.69 -2.18
C ALA A 7 3.10 12.83 -1.37
N ILE A 8 2.94 12.09 -0.27
CA ILE A 8 1.78 12.21 0.62
C ILE A 8 1.64 13.64 1.15
N ALA A 9 2.73 14.26 1.60
CA ALA A 9 2.71 15.65 2.07
C ALA A 9 2.23 16.62 0.98
N ASN A 10 2.76 16.47 -0.25
CA ASN A 10 2.33 17.28 -1.40
C ASN A 10 0.85 17.05 -1.74
N TYR A 11 0.41 15.79 -1.84
CA TYR A 11 -0.98 15.49 -2.20
C TYR A 11 -1.97 15.85 -1.10
N THR A 12 -1.57 15.79 0.18
CA THR A 12 -2.38 16.33 1.28
C THR A 12 -2.67 17.81 1.10
N GLN A 13 -1.66 18.62 0.75
CA GLN A 13 -1.87 20.04 0.46
C GLN A 13 -2.76 20.26 -0.77
N ARG A 14 -2.63 19.44 -1.81
CA ARG A 14 -3.42 19.56 -3.03
C ARG A 14 -4.89 19.18 -2.82
N VAL A 15 -5.16 18.14 -2.03
CA VAL A 15 -6.54 17.73 -1.69
C VAL A 15 -7.30 18.84 -0.98
N VAL A 16 -6.60 19.67 -0.21
CA VAL A 16 -7.20 20.76 0.55
C VAL A 16 -7.14 22.11 -0.17
N SER A 17 -6.54 22.18 -1.34
CA SER A 17 -6.36 23.43 -2.10
C SER A 17 -7.68 23.93 -2.68
N THR A 18 -7.98 25.21 -2.42
CA THR A 18 -9.14 25.91 -3.00
C THR A 18 -8.86 26.51 -4.39
N SER A 19 -7.60 26.50 -4.83
CA SER A 19 -7.17 27.05 -6.12
C SER A 19 -7.13 26.00 -7.25
N LEU A 20 -7.15 24.70 -6.89
CA LEU A 20 -7.14 23.63 -7.87
C LEU A 20 -8.56 23.31 -8.37
N SER A 21 -8.64 22.81 -9.61
CA SER A 21 -9.89 22.31 -10.17
C SER A 21 -10.38 21.06 -9.43
N ALA A 22 -11.67 20.74 -9.51
CA ALA A 22 -12.23 19.52 -8.92
C ALA A 22 -11.55 18.26 -9.47
N THR A 23 -11.17 18.24 -10.74
CA THR A 23 -10.44 17.14 -11.37
C THR A 23 -9.05 16.95 -10.75
N GLU A 24 -8.32 18.04 -10.53
CA GLU A 24 -6.99 17.96 -9.90
C GLU A 24 -7.06 17.54 -8.44
N VAL A 25 -8.06 18.01 -7.70
CA VAL A 25 -8.34 17.56 -6.32
C VAL A 25 -8.68 16.07 -6.28
N ASN A 26 -9.50 15.59 -7.22
CA ASN A 26 -9.81 14.16 -7.34
C ASN A 26 -8.56 13.32 -7.64
N HIS A 27 -7.72 13.76 -8.58
CA HIS A 27 -6.44 13.10 -8.85
C HIS A 27 -5.54 13.09 -7.61
N ALA A 28 -5.44 14.22 -6.90
CA ALA A 28 -4.66 14.32 -5.68
C ALA A 28 -5.15 13.34 -4.60
N LEU A 29 -6.47 13.20 -4.44
CA LEU A 29 -7.07 12.25 -3.50
C LEU A 29 -6.73 10.80 -3.86
N ARG A 30 -6.83 10.43 -5.14
CA ARG A 30 -6.46 9.09 -5.61
C ARG A 30 -5.00 8.75 -5.34
N PHE A 31 -4.09 9.69 -5.61
CA PHE A 31 -2.67 9.52 -5.30
C PHE A 31 -2.42 9.45 -3.80
N LEU A 32 -3.10 10.25 -3.00
CA LEU A 32 -2.99 10.22 -1.54
C LEU A 32 -3.37 8.84 -0.99
N VAL A 33 -4.51 8.30 -1.44
CA VAL A 33 -4.96 6.95 -1.07
C VAL A 33 -3.94 5.89 -1.47
N HIS A 34 -3.42 5.97 -2.70
CA HIS A 34 -2.43 5.03 -3.23
C HIS A 34 -1.14 5.05 -2.40
N PHE A 35 -0.52 6.21 -2.22
CA PHE A 35 0.76 6.31 -1.50
C PHE A 35 0.66 5.99 -0.01
N ILE A 36 -0.49 6.25 0.64
CA ILE A 36 -0.69 5.79 2.01
C ILE A 36 -0.76 4.25 2.06
N GLY A 37 -1.28 3.59 1.03
CA GLY A 37 -1.17 2.13 0.90
C GLY A 37 0.28 1.69 0.75
N ASP A 38 0.99 2.28 -0.22
CA ASP A 38 2.35 1.92 -0.61
C ASP A 38 3.36 1.96 0.54
N ILE A 39 3.34 3.02 1.37
CA ILE A 39 4.27 3.15 2.51
C ILE A 39 4.08 2.08 3.60
N HIS A 40 3.13 1.18 3.47
CA HIS A 40 2.97 0.03 4.37
C HIS A 40 3.56 -1.26 3.80
N GLN A 41 4.00 -1.27 2.53
CA GLN A 41 4.76 -2.36 1.95
C GLN A 41 6.27 -2.13 2.22
N PRO A 42 6.94 -3.02 2.96
CA PRO A 42 8.30 -2.79 3.43
C PRO A 42 9.30 -2.41 2.35
N LEU A 43 9.21 -3.01 1.17
CA LEU A 43 10.15 -2.76 0.06
C LEU A 43 9.89 -1.46 -0.70
N HIS A 44 8.72 -0.81 -0.52
CA HIS A 44 8.46 0.51 -1.07
C HIS A 44 9.24 1.62 -0.34
N ASP A 45 9.73 1.33 0.87
CA ASP A 45 10.52 2.24 1.70
C ASP A 45 12.01 1.82 1.75
N GLU A 46 12.44 0.90 0.86
CA GLU A 46 13.78 0.35 0.81
C GLU A 46 14.51 0.79 -0.48
N ALA A 47 15.81 1.02 -0.37
CA ALA A 47 16.66 1.36 -1.51
C ALA A 47 17.52 0.19 -2.01
N LEU A 48 17.71 -0.85 -1.19
CA LEU A 48 18.53 -2.01 -1.53
C LEU A 48 17.98 -2.68 -2.80
N GLU A 49 18.86 -2.83 -3.81
CA GLU A 49 18.53 -3.47 -5.09
C GLU A 49 17.20 -2.95 -5.67
N VAL A 50 17.07 -1.61 -5.69
CA VAL A 50 15.88 -0.90 -6.20
C VAL A 50 14.60 -1.34 -5.46
N GLY A 51 14.66 -1.42 -4.13
CA GLY A 51 13.55 -1.92 -3.32
C GLY A 51 13.27 -3.41 -3.55
N GLY A 52 14.30 -4.21 -3.82
CA GLY A 52 14.18 -5.65 -4.09
C GLY A 52 13.74 -6.02 -5.50
N ASN A 53 13.65 -5.05 -6.42
CA ASN A 53 13.32 -5.33 -7.83
C ASN A 53 14.46 -6.05 -8.57
N ASP A 54 15.71 -5.83 -8.15
CA ASP A 54 16.89 -6.46 -8.71
C ASP A 54 17.35 -7.69 -7.89
N ILE A 55 16.52 -8.19 -6.96
CA ILE A 55 16.75 -9.44 -6.21
C ILE A 55 15.94 -10.54 -6.88
N ASP A 56 16.61 -11.39 -7.64
CA ASP A 56 15.99 -12.53 -8.32
C ASP A 56 15.64 -13.64 -7.33
N VAL A 57 14.39 -14.10 -7.35
CA VAL A 57 13.90 -15.15 -6.44
C VAL A 57 13.02 -16.15 -7.18
N THR A 58 12.72 -17.26 -6.50
CA THR A 58 11.76 -18.26 -6.98
C THR A 58 10.53 -18.30 -6.06
N PHE A 59 9.34 -18.33 -6.63
CA PHE A 59 8.09 -18.53 -5.90
C PHE A 59 7.21 -19.59 -6.61
N ALA A 60 6.90 -20.66 -5.92
CA ALA A 60 6.16 -21.82 -6.47
C ALA A 60 6.78 -22.37 -7.78
N GLY A 61 8.11 -22.40 -7.85
CA GLY A 61 8.88 -22.88 -9.00
C GLY A 61 9.01 -21.87 -10.16
N ALA A 62 8.39 -20.68 -10.07
CA ALA A 62 8.50 -19.64 -11.07
C ALA A 62 9.56 -18.59 -10.68
N ALA A 63 10.39 -18.17 -11.64
CA ALA A 63 11.35 -17.10 -11.46
C ALA A 63 10.63 -15.73 -11.46
N THR A 64 11.00 -14.88 -10.52
CA THR A 64 10.43 -13.55 -10.33
C THR A 64 11.42 -12.69 -9.55
N ASN A 65 11.00 -11.53 -9.00
CA ASN A 65 11.82 -10.74 -8.09
C ASN A 65 11.16 -10.56 -6.73
N LEU A 66 11.97 -10.19 -5.74
CA LEU A 66 11.52 -10.10 -4.36
C LEU A 66 10.42 -9.04 -4.16
N HIS A 67 10.53 -7.89 -4.84
CA HIS A 67 9.51 -6.84 -4.78
C HIS A 67 8.16 -7.36 -5.25
N HIS A 68 8.14 -8.04 -6.40
CA HIS A 68 6.93 -8.54 -7.01
C HIS A 68 6.22 -9.58 -6.14
N ILE A 69 6.95 -10.46 -5.45
CA ILE A 69 6.29 -11.43 -4.56
C ILE A 69 5.61 -10.77 -3.36
N TRP A 70 6.13 -9.66 -2.86
CA TRP A 70 5.50 -8.91 -1.77
C TRP A 70 4.27 -8.13 -2.23
N ASP A 71 4.28 -7.64 -3.47
CA ASP A 71 3.15 -6.93 -4.05
C ASP A 71 2.02 -7.87 -4.49
N THR A 72 2.37 -9.07 -4.96
CA THR A 72 1.45 -9.90 -5.74
C THR A 72 1.33 -11.31 -5.20
N GLU A 73 2.38 -12.15 -5.28
CA GLU A 73 2.24 -13.59 -5.07
C GLU A 73 1.90 -13.97 -3.63
N ILE A 74 2.43 -13.25 -2.63
CA ILE A 74 2.09 -13.50 -1.23
C ILE A 74 0.63 -13.16 -0.95
N PRO A 75 0.11 -11.97 -1.31
CA PRO A 75 -1.31 -11.64 -1.23
C PRO A 75 -2.21 -12.60 -1.98
N GLU A 76 -1.91 -12.90 -3.24
CA GLU A 76 -2.72 -13.76 -4.09
C GLU A 76 -2.77 -15.21 -3.60
N LYS A 77 -1.64 -15.73 -3.12
CA LYS A 77 -1.60 -17.06 -2.51
C LYS A 77 -2.47 -17.12 -1.26
N TYR A 78 -2.52 -16.06 -0.47
CA TYR A 78 -3.34 -16.01 0.75
C TYR A 78 -4.83 -15.95 0.43
N THR A 79 -5.21 -15.09 -0.51
CA THR A 79 -6.61 -14.90 -0.91
C THR A 79 -7.14 -16.04 -1.79
N GLY A 80 -6.26 -16.79 -2.42
CA GLY A 80 -6.60 -17.83 -3.41
C GLY A 80 -6.93 -17.25 -4.79
N GLY A 81 -6.69 -15.96 -5.03
CA GLY A 81 -6.94 -15.29 -6.30
C GLY A 81 -6.68 -13.79 -6.24
N TYR A 82 -6.95 -13.12 -7.36
CA TYR A 82 -6.72 -11.68 -7.54
C TYR A 82 -7.99 -10.92 -7.99
N ALA A 83 -9.15 -11.57 -7.94
CA ALA A 83 -10.41 -10.92 -8.30
C ALA A 83 -10.83 -9.90 -7.23
N LEU A 84 -11.65 -8.94 -7.63
CA LEU A 84 -12.22 -7.95 -6.70
C LEU A 84 -12.98 -8.61 -5.53
N SER A 85 -13.63 -9.75 -5.79
CA SER A 85 -14.31 -10.55 -4.76
C SER A 85 -13.36 -11.03 -3.67
N ASP A 86 -12.13 -11.43 -4.05
CA ASP A 86 -11.12 -11.95 -3.13
C ASP A 86 -10.58 -10.81 -2.25
N ALA A 87 -10.28 -9.66 -2.87
CA ALA A 87 -9.88 -8.46 -2.15
C ALA A 87 -10.98 -7.98 -1.16
N LYS A 88 -12.25 -7.99 -1.57
CA LYS A 88 -13.39 -7.63 -0.70
C LYS A 88 -13.54 -8.61 0.47
N ALA A 89 -13.39 -9.90 0.22
CA ALA A 89 -13.44 -10.93 1.27
C ALA A 89 -12.31 -10.72 2.29
N TRP A 90 -11.08 -10.48 1.82
CA TRP A 90 -9.94 -10.22 2.68
C TRP A 90 -10.12 -8.92 3.49
N ALA A 91 -10.53 -7.83 2.84
CA ALA A 91 -10.82 -6.57 3.53
C ALA A 91 -11.88 -6.74 4.63
N LYS A 92 -12.94 -7.53 4.39
CA LYS A 92 -13.95 -7.85 5.41
C LYS A 92 -13.34 -8.61 6.59
N ASN A 93 -12.46 -9.58 6.35
CA ASN A 93 -11.79 -10.35 7.39
C ASN A 93 -10.86 -9.45 8.22
N LEU A 94 -10.04 -8.61 7.57
CA LEU A 94 -9.17 -7.65 8.24
C LEU A 94 -9.96 -6.64 9.06
N ASN A 95 -11.09 -6.15 8.54
CA ASN A 95 -11.97 -5.26 9.29
C ASN A 95 -12.54 -5.92 10.55
N SER A 96 -12.91 -7.20 10.49
CA SER A 96 -13.31 -7.98 11.66
C SER A 96 -12.16 -8.16 12.64
N ALA A 97 -10.94 -8.44 12.15
CA ALA A 97 -9.74 -8.58 12.97
C ALA A 97 -9.39 -7.28 13.73
N VAL A 98 -9.60 -6.12 13.08
CA VAL A 98 -9.39 -4.79 13.67
C VAL A 98 -10.46 -4.44 14.70
N ASN A 99 -11.73 -4.72 14.41
CA ASN A 99 -12.83 -4.27 15.27
C ASN A 99 -13.05 -5.15 16.50
N SER A 100 -12.86 -6.45 16.39
CA SER A 100 -13.18 -7.41 17.46
C SER A 100 -12.24 -8.61 17.55
N GLY A 101 -11.25 -8.72 16.64
CA GLY A 101 -10.32 -9.84 16.57
C GLY A 101 -8.94 -9.53 17.11
N ILE A 102 -7.94 -10.15 16.49
CA ILE A 102 -6.54 -10.14 16.95
C ILE A 102 -5.89 -8.75 17.01
N TYR A 103 -6.40 -7.78 16.26
CA TYR A 103 -5.87 -6.42 16.22
C TYR A 103 -6.66 -5.41 17.07
N ALA A 104 -7.81 -5.81 17.67
CA ALA A 104 -8.71 -4.89 18.35
C ALA A 104 -8.04 -4.10 19.48
N SER A 105 -7.16 -4.74 20.25
CA SER A 105 -6.47 -4.11 21.37
C SER A 105 -5.34 -3.15 20.93
N SER A 106 -4.84 -3.27 19.72
CA SER A 106 -3.71 -2.48 19.22
C SER A 106 -4.08 -1.42 18.18
N ALA A 107 -5.23 -1.57 17.50
CA ALA A 107 -5.62 -0.72 16.38
C ALA A 107 -5.65 0.79 16.72
N ALA A 108 -6.15 1.14 17.91
CA ALA A 108 -6.16 2.53 18.35
C ALA A 108 -4.76 3.15 18.52
N SER A 109 -3.73 2.32 18.79
CA SER A 109 -2.36 2.79 18.91
C SER A 109 -1.72 3.13 17.56
N TRP A 110 -2.19 2.55 16.46
CA TRP A 110 -1.62 2.73 15.13
C TRP A 110 -1.79 4.15 14.57
N ILE A 111 -2.78 4.88 15.07
CA ILE A 111 -3.08 6.26 14.68
C ILE A 111 -2.58 7.29 15.71
N LYS A 112 -1.89 6.84 16.76
CA LYS A 112 -1.35 7.75 17.78
C LYS A 112 -0.30 8.67 17.16
N GLY A 113 -0.46 9.97 17.38
CA GLY A 113 0.45 10.98 16.84
C GLY A 113 0.18 11.35 15.37
N LEU A 114 -0.93 10.88 14.79
CA LEU A 114 -1.34 11.31 13.45
C LEU A 114 -1.64 12.81 13.46
N ASP A 115 -0.93 13.55 12.62
CA ASP A 115 -1.10 14.98 12.41
C ASP A 115 -1.07 15.30 10.92
N VAL A 116 -2.20 15.68 10.35
CA VAL A 116 -2.31 16.07 8.93
C VAL A 116 -1.75 17.46 8.64
N THR A 117 -1.41 18.24 9.67
CA THR A 117 -0.71 19.54 9.53
C THR A 117 0.80 19.35 9.42
N ASP A 118 1.32 18.19 9.89
CA ASP A 118 2.67 17.70 9.63
C ASP A 118 2.62 16.30 9.00
N PRO A 119 2.17 16.21 7.75
CA PRO A 119 2.01 14.95 7.05
C PRO A 119 3.35 14.24 6.82
N PHE A 120 4.43 14.99 6.69
CA PHE A 120 5.77 14.47 6.48
C PHE A 120 6.22 13.62 7.68
N THR A 121 6.21 14.20 8.89
CA THR A 121 6.62 13.49 10.12
C THR A 121 5.70 12.30 10.40
N THR A 122 4.38 12.47 10.23
CA THR A 122 3.40 11.40 10.40
C THR A 122 3.72 10.20 9.51
N THR A 123 3.90 10.43 8.21
CA THR A 123 4.06 9.33 7.24
C THR A 123 5.48 8.78 7.21
N LEU A 124 6.49 9.57 7.54
CA LEU A 124 7.85 9.08 7.76
C LEU A 124 7.90 8.06 8.92
N GLY A 125 7.13 8.29 10.00
CA GLY A 125 6.99 7.32 11.08
C GLY A 125 6.40 5.99 10.61
N TRP A 126 5.39 6.03 9.73
CA TRP A 126 4.77 4.82 9.17
C TRP A 126 5.70 4.07 8.21
N ALA A 127 6.38 4.81 7.33
CA ALA A 127 7.38 4.26 6.42
C ALA A 127 8.53 3.58 7.19
N SER A 128 9.03 4.24 8.24
CA SER A 128 10.10 3.68 9.08
C SER A 128 9.67 2.39 9.79
N GLU A 129 8.41 2.33 10.24
CA GLU A 129 7.84 1.13 10.84
C GLU A 129 7.71 -0.01 9.81
N ALA A 130 7.29 0.30 8.57
CA ALA A 130 7.22 -0.68 7.49
C ALA A 130 8.61 -1.16 7.07
N ASN A 131 9.56 -0.24 6.87
CA ASN A 131 10.94 -0.57 6.50
C ASN A 131 11.64 -1.48 7.53
N ALA A 132 11.31 -1.36 8.82
CA ALA A 132 11.89 -2.23 9.86
C ALA A 132 11.63 -3.73 9.59
N TYR A 133 10.59 -4.08 8.83
CA TYR A 133 10.34 -5.47 8.42
C TYR A 133 11.30 -5.96 7.34
N VAL A 134 12.02 -5.08 6.65
CA VAL A 134 13.02 -5.51 5.66
C VAL A 134 14.06 -6.40 6.33
N CYS A 135 14.65 -5.94 7.43
CA CYS A 135 15.68 -6.71 8.16
C CYS A 135 15.10 -7.86 8.99
N SER A 136 13.86 -7.77 9.47
CA SER A 136 13.31 -8.78 10.37
C SER A 136 12.56 -9.91 9.66
N THR A 137 12.03 -9.65 8.46
CA THR A 137 11.13 -10.59 7.77
C THR A 137 11.42 -10.73 6.28
N VAL A 138 11.70 -9.63 5.56
CA VAL A 138 11.88 -9.67 4.09
C VAL A 138 13.21 -10.33 3.74
N ILE A 139 14.32 -9.87 4.32
CA ILE A 139 15.66 -10.40 4.09
C ILE A 139 16.42 -10.65 5.40
N PRO A 140 15.85 -11.43 6.34
CA PRO A 140 16.37 -11.55 7.71
C PRO A 140 17.78 -12.17 7.80
N GLN A 141 18.20 -12.89 6.77
CA GLN A 141 19.51 -13.52 6.66
C GLN A 141 20.31 -12.98 5.46
N GLY A 142 19.91 -11.83 4.92
CA GLY A 142 20.53 -11.20 3.76
C GLY A 142 20.00 -11.70 2.43
N GLN A 143 20.39 -11.02 1.36
CA GLN A 143 19.92 -11.23 -0.01
C GLN A 143 20.16 -12.67 -0.49
N ALA A 144 21.40 -13.18 -0.37
CA ALA A 144 21.74 -14.52 -0.84
C ALA A 144 20.87 -15.64 -0.23
N ALA A 145 20.33 -15.44 0.96
CA ALA A 145 19.46 -16.43 1.59
C ALA A 145 18.08 -16.51 0.92
N VAL A 146 17.52 -15.41 0.46
CA VAL A 146 16.23 -15.41 -0.25
C VAL A 146 16.38 -15.85 -1.71
N GLU A 147 17.51 -15.58 -2.34
CA GLU A 147 17.80 -16.03 -3.71
C GLU A 147 18.02 -17.55 -3.79
N SER A 148 18.43 -18.19 -2.70
CA SER A 148 18.83 -19.61 -2.69
C SER A 148 17.69 -20.60 -2.49
N VAL A 149 16.46 -20.14 -2.21
CA VAL A 149 15.32 -21.00 -1.85
C VAL A 149 14.03 -20.58 -2.55
N ASP A 150 13.08 -21.52 -2.70
CA ASP A 150 11.73 -21.17 -3.12
C ASP A 150 10.97 -20.50 -1.97
N LEU A 151 10.51 -19.27 -2.19
CA LEU A 151 9.90 -18.44 -1.16
C LEU A 151 8.42 -18.74 -0.90
N SER A 152 7.81 -19.63 -1.67
CA SER A 152 6.40 -19.99 -1.49
C SER A 152 6.10 -20.89 -0.28
N GLY A 153 7.14 -21.43 0.38
CA GLY A 153 7.03 -22.35 1.51
C GLY A 153 7.18 -21.66 2.88
N ALA A 154 8.26 -21.99 3.58
CA ALA A 154 8.55 -21.53 4.93
C ALA A 154 8.70 -20.00 5.03
N TYR A 155 9.23 -19.35 3.98
CA TYR A 155 9.31 -17.90 3.89
C TYR A 155 7.92 -17.27 3.84
N TYR A 156 7.05 -17.73 2.94
CA TYR A 156 5.66 -17.29 2.83
C TYR A 156 4.93 -17.37 4.19
N ASN A 157 5.06 -18.48 4.91
CA ASN A 157 4.40 -18.68 6.19
C ASN A 157 4.81 -17.65 7.27
N LYS A 158 6.00 -17.07 7.14
CA LYS A 158 6.47 -15.99 8.02
C LYS A 158 6.03 -14.60 7.49
N ALA A 159 6.12 -14.41 6.19
CA ALA A 159 5.83 -13.13 5.55
C ALA A 159 4.35 -12.74 5.62
N ILE A 160 3.43 -13.70 5.45
CA ILE A 160 1.99 -13.41 5.36
C ILE A 160 1.44 -12.69 6.59
N SER A 161 1.92 -13.00 7.78
CA SER A 161 1.46 -12.32 8.99
C SER A 161 1.85 -10.83 9.02
N VAL A 162 3.01 -10.49 8.44
CA VAL A 162 3.44 -9.09 8.28
C VAL A 162 2.59 -8.40 7.21
N VAL A 163 2.33 -9.07 6.09
CA VAL A 163 1.48 -8.52 5.01
C VAL A 163 0.08 -8.20 5.55
N GLU A 164 -0.56 -9.14 6.26
CA GLU A 164 -1.88 -8.91 6.87
C GLU A 164 -1.88 -7.75 7.86
N LEU A 165 -0.88 -7.68 8.73
CA LEU A 165 -0.74 -6.61 9.70
C LEU A 165 -0.56 -5.25 9.02
N GLN A 166 0.29 -5.18 8.01
CA GLN A 166 0.57 -3.92 7.32
C GLN A 166 -0.62 -3.43 6.49
N ILE A 167 -1.38 -4.32 5.85
CA ILE A 167 -2.62 -3.96 5.16
C ILE A 167 -3.69 -3.50 6.17
N ALA A 168 -3.82 -4.16 7.33
CA ALA A 168 -4.72 -3.71 8.38
C ALA A 168 -4.36 -2.33 8.92
N ARG A 169 -3.06 -2.07 9.17
CA ARG A 169 -2.54 -0.74 9.56
C ARG A 169 -2.82 0.31 8.50
N ALA A 170 -2.53 0.00 7.23
CA ALA A 170 -2.80 0.89 6.11
C ALA A 170 -4.26 1.33 6.06
N GLY A 171 -5.20 0.38 6.19
CA GLY A 171 -6.63 0.67 6.20
C GLY A 171 -7.05 1.57 7.36
N VAL A 172 -6.62 1.26 8.60
CA VAL A 172 -6.94 2.06 9.79
C VAL A 172 -6.34 3.47 9.71
N ARG A 173 -5.07 3.57 9.29
CA ARG A 173 -4.35 4.84 9.14
C ARG A 173 -4.93 5.70 8.03
N LEU A 174 -5.25 5.10 6.88
CA LEU A 174 -5.89 5.81 5.77
C LEU A 174 -7.24 6.40 6.18
N ALA A 175 -8.09 5.61 6.82
CA ALA A 175 -9.40 6.09 7.29
C ALA A 175 -9.24 7.27 8.26
N ALA A 176 -8.39 7.13 9.28
CA ALA A 176 -8.14 8.19 10.25
C ALA A 176 -7.50 9.43 9.62
N TYR A 177 -6.61 9.24 8.64
CA TYR A 177 -5.95 10.34 7.93
C TYR A 177 -6.96 11.14 7.10
N LEU A 178 -7.80 10.47 6.32
CA LEU A 178 -8.84 11.12 5.52
C LEU A 178 -9.87 11.84 6.40
N ASP A 179 -10.27 11.24 7.52
CA ASP A 179 -11.13 11.89 8.52
C ASP A 179 -10.48 13.16 9.09
N ALA A 180 -9.19 13.12 9.39
CA ALA A 180 -8.46 14.28 9.90
C ALA A 180 -8.32 15.38 8.85
N VAL A 181 -8.04 15.02 7.59
CA VAL A 181 -8.04 15.96 6.45
C VAL A 181 -9.41 16.61 6.29
N ALA A 182 -10.49 15.84 6.30
CA ALA A 182 -11.85 16.34 6.17
C ALA A 182 -12.25 17.29 7.34
N LYS A 183 -11.86 16.95 8.57
CA LYS A 183 -12.14 17.77 9.76
C LYS A 183 -11.39 19.11 9.78
N ASN A 184 -10.16 19.13 9.27
CA ASN A 184 -9.38 20.37 9.15
C ASN A 184 -9.88 21.27 8.01
N GLN A 185 -10.80 20.78 7.19
CA GLN A 185 -11.31 21.43 5.99
C GLN A 185 -12.79 21.83 6.12
N LYS A 186 -13.15 22.61 7.14
CA LYS A 186 -14.52 23.20 7.24
C LYS A 186 -14.96 23.98 5.99
N VAL A 187 -14.04 24.30 5.09
CA VAL A 187 -14.27 25.03 3.84
C VAL A 187 -14.50 24.06 2.65
N LEU A 188 -13.96 22.84 2.70
CA LEU A 188 -14.09 21.85 1.62
C LEU A 188 -15.45 21.14 1.58
N ALA A 189 -16.15 21.03 2.70
CA ALA A 189 -17.50 20.49 2.74
C ALA A 189 -18.51 21.22 1.84
N LYS A 190 -18.18 22.43 1.37
CA LYS A 190 -18.99 23.16 0.38
C LYS A 190 -18.56 22.96 -1.08
N ARG A 191 -17.38 22.36 -1.34
CA ARG A 191 -16.84 22.12 -2.69
C ARG A 191 -16.74 20.66 -3.08
N LEU A 192 -16.68 19.78 -2.10
CA LEU A 192 -17.00 18.37 -2.23
C LEU A 192 -18.54 18.20 -2.10
N VAL A 193 -19.32 18.87 -2.91
CA VAL A 193 -20.39 18.15 -3.57
C VAL A 193 -19.63 17.20 -4.48
N LEU A 194 -19.17 16.10 -3.89
CA LEU A 194 -19.06 14.86 -4.59
C LEU A 194 -20.44 14.71 -5.24
N ASP A 195 -20.56 15.02 -6.53
CA ASP A 195 -21.47 14.23 -7.36
C ASP A 195 -21.22 12.82 -6.84
N GLU A 196 -22.26 12.16 -6.33
CA GLU A 196 -22.15 10.87 -5.69
C GLU A 196 -21.16 10.04 -6.50
N VAL A 197 -19.89 10.04 -6.08
CA VAL A 197 -18.92 9.09 -6.63
C VAL A 197 -19.45 7.80 -6.09
N ASP A 198 -20.18 7.11 -6.93
CA ASP A 198 -20.66 5.78 -6.67
C ASP A 198 -19.47 4.91 -6.30
N LEU A 199 -19.18 4.87 -5.00
CA LEU A 199 -18.13 4.03 -4.42
C LEU A 199 -18.51 2.54 -4.52
N SER A 200 -19.72 2.22 -4.98
CA SER A 200 -20.14 0.87 -5.37
C SER A 200 -19.61 0.49 -6.75
N GLY A 201 -19.23 1.47 -7.57
CA GLY A 201 -18.65 1.28 -8.88
C GLY A 201 -17.19 0.86 -8.79
N ALA A 202 -16.90 -0.28 -9.34
CA ALA A 202 -15.62 -0.96 -9.53
C ALA A 202 -14.52 -0.14 -10.25
N ASP A 203 -14.60 1.18 -10.33
CA ASP A 203 -13.65 2.05 -11.02
C ASP A 203 -12.29 2.16 -10.33
N PHE A 204 -12.17 1.67 -9.10
CA PHE A 204 -10.89 1.63 -8.38
C PHE A 204 -10.06 0.38 -8.64
N LEU A 205 -10.72 -0.72 -9.05
CA LEU A 205 -10.05 -1.96 -9.41
C LEU A 205 -10.63 -2.43 -10.75
N PRO A 206 -9.91 -2.26 -11.85
CA PRO A 206 -10.41 -2.66 -13.16
C PRO A 206 -10.49 -4.18 -13.26
N GLU A 207 -11.70 -4.75 -13.20
CA GLU A 207 -11.91 -6.18 -13.40
C GLU A 207 -11.52 -6.67 -14.80
N SER A 208 -11.27 -5.79 -15.76
CA SER A 208 -10.98 -6.21 -17.14
C SER A 208 -10.36 -5.15 -18.03
N ARG A 209 -9.63 -4.18 -17.50
CA ARG A 209 -8.88 -3.30 -18.42
C ARG A 209 -7.77 -4.11 -19.07
N PRO A 210 -7.66 -4.08 -20.42
CA PRO A 210 -6.48 -4.62 -21.07
C PRO A 210 -5.26 -3.98 -20.43
N LEU A 211 -4.22 -4.79 -20.17
CA LEU A 211 -2.96 -4.32 -19.62
C LEU A 211 -2.54 -3.02 -20.31
N SER A 212 -2.22 -1.99 -19.55
CA SER A 212 -1.75 -0.74 -20.13
C SER A 212 -0.53 -1.02 -21.01
N LYS A 213 -0.32 -0.22 -22.07
CA LYS A 213 0.89 -0.37 -22.92
C LYS A 213 2.16 -0.37 -22.05
N ALA A 214 2.17 0.40 -20.97
CA ALA A 214 3.29 0.43 -20.04
C ALA A 214 3.45 -0.89 -19.26
N LYS A 215 2.36 -1.56 -18.88
CA LYS A 215 2.41 -2.87 -18.22
C LYS A 215 2.82 -3.96 -19.19
N LEU A 216 2.31 -3.95 -20.43
CA LEU A 216 2.73 -4.87 -21.50
C LEU A 216 4.21 -4.72 -21.84
N VAL A 217 4.73 -3.49 -21.88
CA VAL A 217 6.16 -3.23 -22.12
C VAL A 217 6.99 -3.71 -20.92
N ARG A 218 6.54 -3.50 -19.67
CA ARG A 218 7.24 -4.00 -18.48
C ARG A 218 7.29 -5.52 -18.43
N GLU A 219 6.18 -6.19 -18.74
CA GLU A 219 6.13 -7.65 -18.83
C GLU A 219 7.01 -8.19 -19.97
N ALA A 220 7.09 -7.48 -21.11
CA ALA A 220 7.89 -7.88 -22.24
C ALA A 220 9.42 -7.65 -22.05
N VAL A 221 9.82 -6.70 -21.20
CA VAL A 221 11.24 -6.32 -20.99
C VAL A 221 11.74 -6.65 -19.57
N GLY A 222 10.92 -7.29 -18.73
CA GLY A 222 11.32 -7.75 -17.39
C GLY A 222 11.64 -6.63 -16.39
N TYR A 223 11.15 -5.41 -16.63
CA TYR A 223 11.38 -4.30 -15.69
C TYR A 223 10.20 -4.13 -14.74
N GLY A 224 10.44 -4.35 -13.45
CA GLY A 224 9.64 -3.77 -12.38
C GLY A 224 9.59 -2.24 -12.47
N CYS A 225 8.67 -1.59 -11.78
CA CYS A 225 8.54 -0.14 -11.79
C CYS A 225 9.87 0.52 -11.42
N LYS A 226 10.53 1.15 -12.38
CA LYS A 226 11.53 2.17 -12.10
C LYS A 226 10.74 3.42 -11.69
N HIS A 227 10.67 3.69 -10.40
CA HIS A 227 10.15 4.92 -9.86
C HIS A 227 11.17 6.04 -10.01
#